data_d3f3e037755273695881bd6faf1cc017
#
_entry.id   d3f3e037755273695881bd6faf1cc017
#
_cell.length_a   1.000
_cell.length_b   1.000
_cell.length_c   1.000
_cell.angle_alpha   90.00
_cell.angle_beta   90.00
_cell.angle_gamma   90.00
#
_symmetry.space_group_name_H-M   'P 1'
#
loop_
_entity.id
_entity.type
_entity.pdbx_description
1 polymer ?
#
loop_
_entity_poly.entity_id
_entity_poly.type
_entity_poly.pdbx_seq_one_letter_code
_entity_poly.pdbx_strand_id
1 'polypeptide(L)'
;MKYFGTDGFRGEANVGLTVEHAYKIGRFVGWYYGANRGTKARVIVGKDTRRSSYMFEAALVSGLVASGADAYMLHVIPTPGVAHQTVEGCFDCGIMISASHNPFCDNGIKLVNSDGYKMDEDVLELIEDYIDGKSEVPLATGNHIGATVDYMQGRNRYIASLIASANFSLQGVKIGLDCANGSASSVAKPVFDAL
;
A
#
# COMPACT_ATOMS: atom_id res chain seq x y z
N MET A 1 0.15 20.03 7.11
CA MET A 1 -0.75 18.92 6.68
C MET A 1 -1.82 18.66 7.73
N LYS A 2 -3.06 18.40 7.30
CA LYS A 2 -4.24 18.19 8.17
C LYS A 2 -4.49 16.72 8.47
N TYR A 3 -4.27 15.86 7.48
CA TYR A 3 -4.57 14.43 7.53
C TYR A 3 -3.31 13.57 7.61
N PHE A 4 -2.30 13.87 6.81
CA PHE A 4 -1.06 13.10 6.76
C PHE A 4 -0.07 13.58 7.82
N GLY A 5 0.28 12.70 8.75
CA GLY A 5 1.38 12.89 9.69
C GLY A 5 2.67 12.20 9.21
N THR A 6 3.66 12.12 10.11
CA THR A 6 4.95 11.46 9.84
C THR A 6 4.80 10.02 9.32
N ASP A 7 3.78 9.31 9.82
CA ASP A 7 3.54 7.88 9.52
C ASP A 7 2.33 7.64 8.61
N GLY A 8 1.93 8.61 7.81
CA GLY A 8 0.77 8.54 6.93
C GLY A 8 -0.50 9.10 7.58
N PHE A 9 -1.65 8.88 6.94
CA PHE A 9 -2.95 9.26 7.46
C PHE A 9 -3.45 8.15 8.39
N ARG A 10 -3.51 8.41 9.69
CA ARG A 10 -3.99 7.47 10.72
C ARG A 10 -5.23 7.98 11.42
N GLY A 11 -6.10 7.06 11.82
CA GLY A 11 -7.28 7.35 12.61
C GLY A 11 -8.08 6.11 12.96
N GLU A 12 -9.00 6.25 13.89
CA GLU A 12 -9.99 5.21 14.16
C GLU A 12 -10.84 4.98 12.91
N ALA A 13 -10.99 3.71 12.53
CA ALA A 13 -11.69 3.30 11.32
C ALA A 13 -13.17 3.71 11.35
N ASN A 14 -13.63 4.37 10.28
CA ASN A 14 -14.96 4.96 10.13
C ASN A 14 -15.26 6.14 11.09
N VAL A 15 -14.25 6.67 11.79
CA VAL A 15 -14.35 7.87 12.62
C VAL A 15 -13.38 8.93 12.08
N GLY A 16 -12.09 8.79 12.33
CA GLY A 16 -11.07 9.70 11.84
C GLY A 16 -10.59 9.38 10.41
N LEU A 17 -10.53 8.09 10.07
CA LEU A 17 -10.22 7.60 8.73
C LEU A 17 -11.41 6.82 8.18
N THR A 18 -11.98 7.27 7.06
CA THR A 18 -13.19 6.70 6.45
C THR A 18 -12.91 6.08 5.07
N VAL A 19 -13.85 5.28 4.58
CA VAL A 19 -13.80 4.73 3.21
C VAL A 19 -13.78 5.82 2.14
N GLU A 20 -14.41 6.98 2.41
CA GLU A 20 -14.39 8.12 1.51
C GLU A 20 -12.97 8.69 1.39
N HIS A 21 -12.25 8.82 2.50
CA HIS A 21 -10.85 9.23 2.48
C HIS A 21 -10.00 8.27 1.65
N ALA A 22 -10.14 6.95 1.87
CA ALA A 22 -9.40 5.93 1.12
C ALA A 22 -9.73 5.99 -0.39
N TYR A 23 -11.00 6.13 -0.75
CA TYR A 23 -11.44 6.29 -2.13
C TYR A 23 -10.83 7.54 -2.78
N LYS A 24 -10.89 8.70 -2.10
CA LYS A 24 -10.33 9.95 -2.60
C LYS A 24 -8.81 9.87 -2.77
N ILE A 25 -8.09 9.26 -1.82
CA ILE A 25 -6.65 9.03 -1.95
C ILE A 25 -6.37 8.20 -3.21
N GLY A 26 -7.09 7.10 -3.41
CA GLY A 26 -6.96 6.27 -4.60
C GLY A 26 -7.25 7.03 -5.89
N ARG A 27 -8.32 7.85 -5.90
CA ARG A 27 -8.68 8.72 -7.02
C ARG A 27 -7.55 9.67 -7.40
N PHE A 28 -7.00 10.38 -6.42
CA PHE A 28 -5.94 11.35 -6.66
C PHE A 28 -4.65 10.67 -7.15
N VAL A 29 -4.21 9.64 -6.46
CA VAL A 29 -2.97 8.90 -6.81
C VAL A 29 -3.06 8.32 -8.22
N GLY A 30 -4.18 7.68 -8.57
CA GLY A 30 -4.37 7.10 -9.89
C GLY A 30 -4.33 8.14 -11.01
N TRP A 31 -4.94 9.30 -10.80
CA TRP A 31 -4.90 10.41 -11.74
C TRP A 31 -3.51 11.07 -11.80
N TYR A 32 -2.91 11.35 -10.66
CA TYR A 32 -1.65 12.07 -10.56
C TYR A 32 -0.49 11.35 -11.27
N TYR A 33 -0.36 10.05 -11.04
CA TYR A 33 0.70 9.25 -11.66
C TYR A 33 0.34 8.75 -13.07
N GLY A 34 -0.93 8.76 -13.44
CA GLY A 34 -1.43 8.21 -14.71
C GLY A 34 -1.97 9.27 -15.65
N ALA A 35 -3.26 9.50 -15.61
CA ALA A 35 -3.99 10.32 -16.57
C ALA A 35 -3.44 11.75 -16.69
N ASN A 36 -3.01 12.36 -15.58
CA ASN A 36 -2.38 13.68 -15.55
C ASN A 36 -1.05 13.73 -16.35
N ARG A 37 -0.37 12.60 -16.47
CA ARG A 37 0.89 12.46 -17.23
C ARG A 37 0.69 11.86 -18.61
N GLY A 38 -0.55 11.57 -19.00
CA GLY A 38 -0.86 10.91 -20.28
C GLY A 38 -0.42 9.45 -20.34
N THR A 39 -0.20 8.81 -19.21
CA THR A 39 0.21 7.40 -19.07
C THR A 39 -0.82 6.62 -18.28
N LYS A 40 -0.64 5.32 -18.14
CA LYS A 40 -1.42 4.46 -17.25
C LYS A 40 -0.58 4.14 -16.02
N ALA A 41 -0.98 4.65 -14.87
CA ALA A 41 -0.27 4.40 -13.62
C ALA A 41 -0.40 2.93 -13.19
N ARG A 42 0.67 2.41 -12.61
CA ARG A 42 0.74 1.11 -11.96
C ARG A 42 0.98 1.33 -10.47
N VAL A 43 -0.03 1.04 -9.65
CA VAL A 43 0.03 1.27 -8.21
C VAL A 43 -0.05 -0.05 -7.46
N ILE A 44 0.90 -0.29 -6.56
CA ILE A 44 0.91 -1.51 -5.74
C ILE A 44 0.28 -1.24 -4.37
N VAL A 45 -0.58 -2.15 -3.92
CA VAL A 45 -1.34 -1.99 -2.67
C VAL A 45 -1.11 -3.20 -1.77
N GLY A 46 -0.65 -2.94 -0.56
CA GLY A 46 -0.55 -3.94 0.50
C GLY A 46 -1.33 -3.54 1.74
N LYS A 47 -1.63 -4.51 2.59
CA LYS A 47 -2.38 -4.28 3.83
C LYS A 47 -1.88 -5.16 4.98
N ASP A 48 -2.22 -4.76 6.20
CA ASP A 48 -2.08 -5.62 7.37
C ASP A 48 -3.32 -6.52 7.60
N THR A 49 -3.34 -7.22 8.73
CA THR A 49 -4.37 -8.20 9.08
C THR A 49 -5.63 -7.61 9.72
N ARG A 50 -5.73 -6.30 9.89
CA ARG A 50 -6.89 -5.63 10.50
C ARG A 50 -8.14 -5.86 9.67
N ARG A 51 -9.29 -6.04 10.32
CA ARG A 51 -10.58 -6.17 9.62
C ARG A 51 -10.88 -4.96 8.73
N SER A 52 -10.60 -3.76 9.23
CA SER A 52 -10.82 -2.52 8.49
C SER A 52 -9.90 -2.37 7.27
N SER A 53 -8.76 -3.07 7.22
CA SER A 53 -7.84 -3.03 6.08
C SER A 53 -8.49 -3.56 4.80
N TYR A 54 -9.37 -4.55 4.88
CA TYR A 54 -10.12 -5.06 3.72
C TYR A 54 -11.10 -4.03 3.16
N MET A 55 -11.78 -3.32 4.05
CA MET A 55 -12.71 -2.25 3.69
C MET A 55 -11.97 -1.08 3.01
N PHE A 56 -10.86 -0.65 3.59
CA PHE A 56 -10.06 0.43 3.03
C PHE A 56 -9.37 0.04 1.72
N GLU A 57 -8.89 -1.20 1.58
CA GLU A 57 -8.35 -1.71 0.32
C GLU A 57 -9.39 -1.63 -0.80
N ALA A 58 -10.61 -2.12 -0.55
CA ALA A 58 -11.68 -2.09 -1.55
C ALA A 58 -12.01 -0.66 -2.01
N ALA A 59 -12.11 0.29 -1.07
CA ALA A 59 -12.39 1.69 -1.37
C ALA A 59 -11.25 2.36 -2.15
N LEU A 60 -10.02 2.17 -1.69
CA LEU A 60 -8.81 2.73 -2.30
C LEU A 60 -8.60 2.18 -3.72
N VAL A 61 -8.71 0.87 -3.90
CA VAL A 61 -8.59 0.22 -5.21
C VAL A 61 -9.66 0.71 -6.17
N SER A 62 -10.92 0.85 -5.71
CA SER A 62 -11.98 1.44 -6.51
C SER A 62 -11.64 2.87 -6.98
N GLY A 63 -11.04 3.67 -6.11
CA GLY A 63 -10.57 5.01 -6.45
C GLY A 63 -9.47 5.02 -7.53
N LEU A 64 -8.46 4.15 -7.37
CA LEU A 64 -7.38 3.99 -8.35
C LEU A 64 -7.92 3.63 -9.74
N VAL A 65 -8.73 2.61 -9.81
CA VAL A 65 -9.29 2.09 -11.07
C VAL A 65 -10.22 3.11 -11.72
N ALA A 66 -11.04 3.81 -10.93
CA ALA A 66 -11.92 4.89 -11.42
C ALA A 66 -11.15 6.10 -11.99
N SER A 67 -9.88 6.25 -11.67
CA SER A 67 -8.99 7.28 -12.21
C SER A 67 -8.04 6.78 -13.30
N GLY A 68 -8.20 5.52 -13.75
CA GLY A 68 -7.46 4.95 -14.86
C GLY A 68 -6.18 4.21 -14.47
N ALA A 69 -5.84 4.12 -13.20
CA ALA A 69 -4.66 3.37 -12.75
C ALA A 69 -4.95 1.87 -12.64
N ASP A 70 -3.95 1.06 -12.93
CA ASP A 70 -3.98 -0.37 -12.62
C ASP A 70 -3.50 -0.60 -11.17
N ALA A 71 -4.36 -1.25 -10.37
CA ALA A 71 -4.10 -1.55 -8.96
C ALA A 71 -3.62 -2.99 -8.78
N TYR A 72 -2.38 -3.17 -8.30
CA TYR A 72 -1.74 -4.46 -8.07
C TYR A 72 -1.82 -4.83 -6.59
N MET A 73 -2.59 -5.84 -6.26
CA MET A 73 -2.89 -6.21 -4.88
C MET A 73 -1.90 -7.26 -4.35
N LEU A 74 -1.07 -6.86 -3.38
CA LEU A 74 -0.15 -7.75 -2.65
C LEU A 74 -0.85 -8.51 -1.51
N HIS A 75 -2.07 -8.08 -1.15
CA HIS A 75 -2.79 -8.58 0.03
C HIS A 75 -2.01 -8.34 1.34
N VAL A 76 -2.03 -9.32 2.25
CA VAL A 76 -1.36 -9.19 3.55
C VAL A 76 0.16 -9.31 3.37
N ILE A 77 0.84 -8.19 3.65
CA ILE A 77 2.30 -8.07 3.55
C ILE A 77 2.79 -6.98 4.53
N PRO A 78 3.98 -7.07 5.12
CA PRO A 78 4.52 -5.99 5.95
C PRO A 78 4.94 -4.77 5.12
N THR A 79 4.93 -3.59 5.75
CA THR A 79 5.27 -2.30 5.11
C THR A 79 6.56 -2.33 4.27
N PRO A 80 7.69 -2.89 4.75
CA PRO A 80 8.89 -2.97 3.93
C PRO A 80 8.72 -3.83 2.68
N GLY A 81 7.81 -4.80 2.68
CA GLY A 81 7.48 -5.58 1.49
C GLY A 81 6.80 -4.74 0.41
N VAL A 82 5.92 -3.79 0.79
CA VAL A 82 5.34 -2.84 -0.17
C VAL A 82 6.42 -1.94 -0.76
N ALA A 83 7.26 -1.32 0.08
CA ALA A 83 8.34 -0.46 -0.39
C ALA A 83 9.31 -1.20 -1.32
N HIS A 84 9.74 -2.41 -0.94
CA HIS A 84 10.62 -3.25 -1.75
C HIS A 84 9.99 -3.58 -3.12
N GLN A 85 8.73 -3.99 -3.13
CA GLN A 85 8.05 -4.36 -4.36
C GLN A 85 7.71 -3.15 -5.24
N THR A 86 7.54 -1.96 -4.66
CA THR A 86 7.39 -0.71 -5.43
C THR A 86 8.62 -0.48 -6.31
N VAL A 87 9.81 -0.61 -5.74
CA VAL A 87 11.09 -0.44 -6.45
C VAL A 87 11.33 -1.57 -7.42
N GLU A 88 11.32 -2.82 -6.95
CA GLU A 88 11.67 -3.99 -7.75
C GLU A 88 10.73 -4.19 -8.95
N GLY A 89 9.43 -3.91 -8.77
CA GLY A 89 8.42 -4.03 -9.81
C GLY A 89 8.27 -2.79 -10.69
N CYS A 90 9.07 -1.75 -10.47
CA CYS A 90 8.98 -0.45 -11.16
C CYS A 90 7.54 0.10 -11.15
N PHE A 91 6.92 0.15 -9.97
CA PHE A 91 5.61 0.76 -9.78
C PHE A 91 5.75 2.28 -9.57
N ASP A 92 4.75 3.03 -10.02
CA ASP A 92 4.75 4.49 -9.87
C ASP A 92 4.55 4.92 -8.41
N CYS A 93 3.81 4.11 -7.64
CA CYS A 93 3.51 4.37 -6.24
C CYS A 93 3.19 3.07 -5.51
N GLY A 94 3.58 2.99 -4.24
CA GLY A 94 3.17 1.95 -3.31
C GLY A 94 2.25 2.50 -2.22
N ILE A 95 1.22 1.72 -1.85
CA ILE A 95 0.29 2.09 -0.78
C ILE A 95 0.21 0.98 0.24
N MET A 96 0.45 1.31 1.50
CA MET A 96 0.31 0.38 2.63
C MET A 96 -0.84 0.79 3.53
N ILE A 97 -1.78 -0.13 3.73
CA ILE A 97 -2.92 0.04 4.63
C ILE A 97 -2.59 -0.62 5.97
N SER A 98 -2.19 0.19 6.94
CA SER A 98 -1.80 -0.26 8.29
C SER A 98 -1.63 0.91 9.24
N ALA A 99 -2.02 0.72 10.50
CA ALA A 99 -1.69 1.61 11.61
C ALA A 99 -0.55 1.07 12.50
N SER A 100 0.29 0.16 11.99
CA SER A 100 1.44 -0.38 12.73
C SER A 100 1.02 -1.06 14.05
N HIS A 101 1.46 -0.53 15.20
CA HIS A 101 1.20 -1.05 16.55
C HIS A 101 0.03 -0.35 17.27
N ASN A 102 -0.71 0.53 16.60
CA ASN A 102 -1.90 1.15 17.17
C ASN A 102 -2.97 0.11 17.54
N PRO A 103 -3.94 0.43 18.42
CA PRO A 103 -5.08 -0.42 18.71
C PRO A 103 -5.76 -0.96 17.47
N PHE A 104 -6.43 -2.10 17.59
CA PHE A 104 -7.04 -2.78 16.44
C PHE A 104 -8.17 -1.99 15.75
N CYS A 105 -8.79 -1.05 16.46
CA CYS A 105 -9.82 -0.14 15.92
C CYS A 105 -9.26 0.93 14.99
N ASP A 106 -7.96 1.27 15.12
CA ASP A 106 -7.29 2.22 14.24
C ASP A 106 -6.91 1.56 12.93
N ASN A 107 -6.72 2.41 11.91
CA ASN A 107 -6.04 2.04 10.68
C ASN A 107 -5.27 3.24 10.12
N GLY A 108 -4.54 3.03 9.02
CA GLY A 108 -3.78 4.09 8.38
C GLY A 108 -3.51 3.79 6.92
N ILE A 109 -3.23 4.84 6.17
CA ILE A 109 -2.82 4.76 4.77
C ILE A 109 -1.48 5.48 4.64
N LYS A 110 -0.47 4.74 4.17
CA LYS A 110 0.88 5.24 3.92
C LYS A 110 1.17 5.17 2.43
N LEU A 111 1.74 6.22 1.89
CA LEU A 111 2.13 6.30 0.50
C LEU A 111 3.65 6.23 0.38
N VAL A 112 4.10 5.46 -0.60
CA VAL A 112 5.51 5.22 -0.91
C VAL A 112 5.74 5.66 -2.35
N ASN A 113 6.76 6.47 -2.60
CA ASN A 113 7.13 6.89 -3.95
C ASN A 113 7.83 5.75 -4.72
N SER A 114 8.12 5.97 -6.00
CA SER A 114 8.75 4.98 -6.89
C SER A 114 10.12 4.49 -6.41
N ASP A 115 10.82 5.27 -5.58
CA ASP A 115 12.12 4.93 -5.02
C ASP A 115 12.03 4.15 -3.71
N GLY A 116 10.81 3.82 -3.25
CA GLY A 116 10.58 3.05 -2.03
C GLY A 116 10.61 3.88 -0.74
N TYR A 117 10.68 5.20 -0.84
CA TYR A 117 10.66 6.10 0.30
C TYR A 117 9.25 6.62 0.59
N LYS A 118 9.09 7.26 1.75
CA LYS A 118 7.85 7.99 2.06
C LYS A 118 7.54 8.99 0.94
N MET A 119 6.25 9.09 0.59
CA MET A 119 5.76 10.05 -0.39
C MET A 119 6.18 11.48 -0.05
N ASP A 120 6.53 12.25 -1.07
CA ASP A 120 6.95 13.64 -0.96
C ASP A 120 5.82 14.51 -0.38
N GLU A 121 6.18 15.50 0.44
CA GLU A 121 5.21 16.30 1.19
C GLU A 121 4.33 17.15 0.29
N ASP A 122 4.86 17.66 -0.82
CA ASP A 122 4.10 18.42 -1.83
C ASP A 122 2.98 17.58 -2.45
N VAL A 123 3.23 16.29 -2.72
CA VAL A 123 2.20 15.38 -3.23
C VAL A 123 1.14 15.09 -2.16
N LEU A 124 1.56 14.94 -0.90
CA LEU A 124 0.63 14.73 0.21
C LEU A 124 -0.29 15.95 0.42
N GLU A 125 0.24 17.17 0.29
CA GLU A 125 -0.56 18.40 0.36
C GLU A 125 -1.60 18.48 -0.76
N LEU A 126 -1.24 18.11 -1.98
CA LEU A 126 -2.18 18.04 -3.11
C LEU A 126 -3.28 17.01 -2.88
N ILE A 127 -2.97 15.87 -2.25
CA ILE A 127 -3.98 14.87 -1.87
C ILE A 127 -4.94 15.46 -0.83
N GLU A 128 -4.42 16.17 0.19
CA GLU A 128 -5.25 16.82 1.21
C GLU A 128 -6.18 17.88 0.60
N ASP A 129 -5.68 18.66 -0.34
CA ASP A 129 -6.49 19.65 -1.07
C ASP A 129 -7.62 19.00 -1.87
N TYR A 130 -7.35 17.83 -2.48
CA TYR A 130 -8.39 17.06 -3.14
C TYR A 130 -9.41 16.46 -2.15
N ILE A 131 -8.96 15.95 -1.01
CA ILE A 131 -9.86 15.45 0.05
C ILE A 131 -10.81 16.56 0.53
N ASP A 132 -10.28 17.76 0.71
CA ASP A 132 -11.02 18.94 1.15
C ASP A 132 -11.89 19.58 0.05
N GLY A 133 -11.85 19.06 -1.18
CA GLY A 133 -12.67 19.55 -2.30
C GLY A 133 -12.15 20.83 -2.96
N LYS A 134 -10.87 21.18 -2.77
CA LYS A 134 -10.24 22.36 -3.39
C LYS A 134 -9.76 22.11 -4.82
N SER A 135 -9.69 20.84 -5.24
CA SER A 135 -9.32 20.43 -6.59
C SER A 135 -10.23 19.32 -7.09
N GLU A 136 -10.28 19.14 -8.40
CA GLU A 136 -11.09 18.13 -9.05
C GLU A 136 -10.22 17.12 -9.78
N VAL A 137 -10.61 15.84 -9.74
CA VAL A 137 -9.97 14.74 -10.47
C VAL A 137 -11.02 14.13 -11.40
N PRO A 138 -10.80 14.10 -12.72
CA PRO A 138 -11.75 13.52 -13.65
C PRO A 138 -11.86 12.00 -13.48
N LEU A 139 -13.02 11.44 -13.85
CA LEU A 139 -13.22 9.99 -13.93
C LEU A 139 -12.70 9.47 -15.26
N ALA A 140 -12.03 8.34 -15.23
CA ALA A 140 -11.72 7.58 -16.44
C ALA A 140 -13.00 6.95 -17.01
N THR A 141 -13.08 6.83 -18.33
CA THR A 141 -14.24 6.25 -19.02
C THR A 141 -13.80 5.22 -20.05
N GLY A 142 -14.69 4.29 -20.36
CA GLY A 142 -14.48 3.28 -21.39
C GLY A 142 -13.19 2.46 -21.16
N ASN A 143 -12.32 2.38 -22.16
CA ASN A 143 -11.06 1.65 -22.11
C ASN A 143 -9.95 2.33 -21.29
N HIS A 144 -10.20 3.54 -20.79
CA HIS A 144 -9.28 4.25 -19.89
C HIS A 144 -9.49 3.88 -18.42
N ILE A 145 -10.57 3.19 -18.06
CA ILE A 145 -10.75 2.65 -16.71
C ILE A 145 -9.61 1.67 -16.42
N GLY A 146 -9.05 1.74 -15.20
CA GLY A 146 -7.99 0.85 -14.77
C GLY A 146 -8.48 -0.57 -14.49
N ALA A 147 -7.54 -1.45 -14.18
CA ALA A 147 -7.79 -2.84 -13.83
C ALA A 147 -7.26 -3.18 -12.42
N THR A 148 -7.84 -4.20 -11.81
CA THR A 148 -7.29 -4.82 -10.61
C THR A 148 -6.47 -6.05 -11.01
N VAL A 149 -5.29 -6.21 -10.43
CA VAL A 149 -4.40 -7.35 -10.66
C VAL A 149 -4.10 -8.01 -9.31
N ASP A 150 -4.40 -9.30 -9.20
CA ASP A 150 -3.94 -10.11 -8.07
C ASP A 150 -2.42 -10.33 -8.23
N TYR A 151 -1.62 -9.73 -7.33
CA TYR A 151 -0.15 -9.72 -7.44
C TYR A 151 0.51 -10.52 -6.31
N MET A 152 0.02 -11.72 -6.03
CA MET A 152 0.61 -12.62 -5.03
C MET A 152 2.08 -12.96 -5.33
N GLN A 153 2.49 -12.90 -6.59
CA GLN A 153 3.90 -13.10 -7.01
C GLN A 153 4.83 -12.08 -6.35
N GLY A 154 4.39 -10.84 -6.11
CA GLY A 154 5.18 -9.82 -5.43
C GLY A 154 5.56 -10.22 -4.00
N ARG A 155 4.63 -10.83 -3.25
CA ARG A 155 4.93 -11.37 -1.93
C ARG A 155 6.00 -12.47 -2.00
N ASN A 156 5.89 -13.37 -2.96
CA ASN A 156 6.85 -14.46 -3.12
C ASN A 156 8.24 -13.93 -3.51
N ARG A 157 8.31 -12.89 -4.35
CA ARG A 157 9.58 -12.22 -4.67
C ARG A 157 10.19 -11.56 -3.43
N TYR A 158 9.37 -10.90 -2.61
CA TYR A 158 9.85 -10.32 -1.35
C TYR A 158 10.41 -11.40 -0.39
N ILE A 159 9.74 -12.54 -0.25
CA ILE A 159 10.25 -13.69 0.53
C ILE A 159 11.60 -14.17 -0.04
N ALA A 160 11.69 -14.34 -1.36
CA ALA A 160 12.93 -14.76 -2.01
C ALA A 160 14.07 -13.76 -1.80
N SER A 161 13.80 -12.46 -1.85
CA SER A 161 14.82 -11.43 -1.58
C SER A 161 15.32 -11.45 -0.15
N LEU A 162 14.43 -11.70 0.82
CA LEU A 162 14.82 -11.86 2.22
C LEU A 162 15.71 -13.10 2.43
N ILE A 163 15.36 -14.23 1.82
CA ILE A 163 16.19 -15.45 1.88
C ILE A 163 17.55 -15.18 1.24
N ALA A 164 17.58 -14.54 0.07
CA ALA A 164 18.82 -14.21 -0.64
C ALA A 164 19.73 -13.23 0.12
N SER A 165 19.18 -12.45 1.06
CA SER A 165 19.97 -11.53 1.89
C SER A 165 20.75 -12.22 3.01
N ALA A 166 20.44 -13.50 3.31
CA ALA A 166 21.16 -14.27 4.32
C ALA A 166 22.52 -14.72 3.79
N ASN A 167 23.59 -14.41 4.51
CA ASN A 167 24.96 -14.74 4.11
C ASN A 167 25.43 -16.10 4.65
N PHE A 168 24.62 -16.77 5.45
CA PHE A 168 24.96 -18.06 6.09
C PHE A 168 23.69 -18.85 6.39
N SER A 169 23.84 -20.17 6.52
CA SER A 169 22.76 -21.07 6.89
C SER A 169 22.44 -20.97 8.39
N LEU A 170 21.16 -21.04 8.71
CA LEU A 170 20.65 -21.18 10.08
C LEU A 170 20.32 -22.63 10.45
N GLN A 171 20.78 -23.59 9.66
CA GLN A 171 20.51 -25.03 9.90
C GLN A 171 20.93 -25.46 11.31
N GLY A 172 19.99 -26.04 12.04
CA GLY A 172 20.19 -26.47 13.42
C GLY A 172 19.97 -25.40 14.49
N VAL A 173 19.75 -24.16 14.12
CA VAL A 173 19.40 -23.06 15.03
C VAL A 173 17.90 -23.14 15.39
N LYS A 174 17.59 -23.12 16.69
CA LYS A 174 16.19 -23.03 17.16
C LYS A 174 15.77 -21.58 17.26
N ILE A 175 14.76 -21.21 16.51
CA ILE A 175 14.25 -19.84 16.42
C ILE A 175 12.80 -19.79 16.88
N GLY A 176 12.49 -18.94 17.85
CA GLY A 176 11.12 -18.59 18.24
C GLY A 176 10.66 -17.36 17.48
N LEU A 177 9.52 -17.45 16.78
CA LEU A 177 8.93 -16.31 16.03
C LEU A 177 7.64 -15.87 16.70
N ASP A 178 7.60 -14.63 17.18
CA ASP A 178 6.36 -13.95 17.55
C ASP A 178 6.03 -12.86 16.54
N CYS A 179 5.04 -13.11 15.69
CA CYS A 179 4.58 -12.17 14.67
C CYS A 179 3.37 -11.35 15.13
N ALA A 180 2.94 -11.46 16.37
CA ALA A 180 1.81 -10.75 16.97
C ALA A 180 0.51 -10.81 16.13
N ASN A 181 0.30 -11.87 15.35
CA ASN A 181 -0.76 -11.98 14.33
C ASN A 181 -0.77 -10.85 13.28
N GLY A 182 0.35 -10.12 13.16
CA GLY A 182 0.52 -9.01 12.23
C GLY A 182 0.85 -9.47 10.80
N SER A 183 1.06 -8.53 9.92
CA SER A 183 1.33 -8.77 8.49
C SER A 183 2.63 -9.55 8.22
N ALA A 184 3.59 -9.51 9.15
CA ALA A 184 4.81 -10.31 9.06
C ALA A 184 4.56 -11.83 9.15
N SER A 185 3.43 -12.27 9.72
CA SER A 185 3.07 -13.69 9.83
C SER A 185 3.03 -14.42 8.48
N SER A 186 2.68 -13.70 7.41
CA SER A 186 2.63 -14.26 6.05
C SER A 186 4.01 -14.45 5.40
N VAL A 187 5.07 -13.88 5.98
CA VAL A 187 6.42 -13.81 5.41
C VAL A 187 7.46 -14.51 6.29
N ALA A 188 7.38 -14.33 7.62
CA ALA A 188 8.43 -14.74 8.54
C ALA A 188 8.67 -16.26 8.50
N LYS A 189 7.62 -17.06 8.64
CA LYS A 189 7.79 -18.53 8.66
C LYS A 189 8.40 -19.07 7.36
N PRO A 190 7.91 -18.72 6.14
CA PRO A 190 8.54 -19.17 4.89
C PRO A 190 10.01 -18.78 4.76
N VAL A 191 10.42 -17.61 5.25
CA VAL A 191 11.80 -17.15 5.21
C VAL A 191 12.67 -18.03 6.11
N PHE A 192 12.27 -18.21 7.37
CA PHE A 192 13.08 -18.99 8.33
C PHE A 192 13.04 -20.51 8.07
N ASP A 193 12.00 -21.04 7.45
CA ASP A 193 11.96 -22.44 7.00
C ASP A 193 12.98 -22.72 5.86
N ALA A 194 13.36 -21.69 5.11
CA ALA A 194 14.29 -21.82 3.97
C ALA A 194 15.76 -21.57 4.35
N LEU A 195 16.06 -21.02 5.53
CA LEU A 195 17.40 -20.70 5.98
C LEU A 195 17.99 -21.76 6.93
#